data_6bfacdf7078734b41f615d836fad0fef
#
_entry.id   6bfacdf7078734b41f615d836fad0fef
#
_cell.length_a   1.000
_cell.length_b   1.000
_cell.length_c   1.000
_cell.angle_alpha   90.00
_cell.angle_beta   90.00
_cell.angle_gamma   90.00
#
_symmetry.space_group_name_H-M   'P 1'
#
loop_
_entity.id
_entity.type
_entity.pdbx_description
1 polymer ?
#
loop_
_entity_poly.entity_id
_entity_poly.type
_entity_poly.pdbx_seq_one_letter_code
_entity_poly.pdbx_strand_id
1 'polypeptide(L)'
;RGLGDVYKRQDLDEYQNNFSSYLVGLGTVDGVIYGGANAANLKSIVWYQPAEFEARGYSVPATWDEMIALADQIVADGMNPFCFGMYSNGASGWLATDWMEDIMLRTGDGVDSYDKWVTNELKFADPIVKNAATLLSQIMHTEGYVVGGTDAIVSTYFGNAQDPMFSKDANGNPGCFMHRQASFITSFWPESAQGQAGVETTVFPFPSVDASLPAAALGGGDMWAAFNDREATKVVAEYLLSADFHAPAAQMPNNARMSAHTGFDQTLYSNDLYRVMGETISAALSANSFRFDASDLMPPEVGGGSFWKEMMNLAVNGPGYIDE
;
A
#
# COMPACT_ATOMS: atom_id res chain seq x y z
N ARG A 1 18.03 -24.53 6.49
CA ARG A 1 17.81 -25.36 5.31
C ARG A 1 16.79 -24.64 4.43
N GLY A 2 17.04 -24.58 3.11
CA GLY A 2 16.13 -23.90 2.19
C GLY A 2 14.91 -24.74 1.82
N LEU A 3 13.92 -24.12 1.16
CA LEU A 3 12.76 -24.81 0.59
C LEU A 3 13.17 -25.94 -0.35
N GLY A 4 14.33 -25.86 -1.02
CA GLY A 4 14.87 -26.92 -1.84
C GLY A 4 15.14 -28.24 -1.09
N ASP A 5 15.39 -28.15 0.25
CA ASP A 5 15.47 -29.33 1.13
C ASP A 5 14.08 -29.72 1.67
N VAL A 6 13.09 -28.81 1.58
CA VAL A 6 11.72 -28.98 2.08
C VAL A 6 10.79 -29.50 0.99
N TYR A 7 11.00 -29.06 -0.25
CA TYR A 7 10.21 -29.45 -1.43
C TYR A 7 10.91 -30.51 -2.28
N LYS A 8 10.11 -31.40 -2.88
CA LYS A 8 10.57 -32.18 -4.04
C LYS A 8 10.82 -31.20 -5.19
N ARG A 9 11.78 -31.47 -6.07
CA ARG A 9 12.15 -30.58 -7.18
C ARG A 9 10.98 -30.16 -8.08
N GLN A 10 9.97 -31.05 -8.21
CA GLN A 10 8.74 -30.76 -8.97
C GLN A 10 7.87 -29.69 -8.31
N ASP A 11 7.81 -29.63 -6.98
CA ASP A 11 6.99 -28.69 -6.22
C ASP A 11 7.61 -27.27 -6.25
N LEU A 12 8.95 -27.18 -6.33
CA LEU A 12 9.67 -25.92 -6.53
C LEU A 12 9.45 -25.35 -7.95
N ASP A 13 9.45 -26.21 -8.95
CA ASP A 13 9.16 -25.80 -10.34
C ASP A 13 7.72 -25.30 -10.44
N GLU A 14 6.77 -25.93 -9.75
CA GLU A 14 5.38 -25.47 -9.68
C GLU A 14 5.25 -24.10 -9.00
N TYR A 15 5.92 -23.90 -7.86
CA TYR A 15 5.97 -22.60 -7.18
C TYR A 15 6.53 -21.51 -8.10
N GLN A 16 7.70 -21.76 -8.73
CA GLN A 16 8.34 -20.79 -9.62
C GLN A 16 7.50 -20.47 -10.87
N ASN A 17 6.68 -21.40 -11.33
CA ASN A 17 5.79 -21.22 -12.47
C ASN A 17 4.49 -20.48 -12.11
N ASN A 18 4.07 -20.57 -10.86
CA ASN A 18 2.79 -20.03 -10.38
C ASN A 18 2.92 -18.69 -9.66
N PHE A 19 4.15 -18.18 -9.48
CA PHE A 19 4.41 -16.85 -8.89
C PHE A 19 5.34 -16.04 -9.79
N SER A 20 5.23 -14.72 -9.73
CA SER A 20 6.16 -13.87 -10.48
C SER A 20 7.59 -14.06 -9.97
N SER A 21 8.57 -13.94 -10.86
CA SER A 21 10.00 -14.03 -10.50
C SER A 21 10.40 -13.00 -9.43
N TYR A 22 9.73 -11.83 -9.43
CA TYR A 22 9.92 -10.82 -8.41
C TYR A 22 9.53 -11.34 -7.00
N LEU A 23 8.33 -11.90 -6.85
CA LEU A 23 7.87 -12.45 -5.55
C LEU A 23 8.67 -13.68 -5.12
N VAL A 24 9.06 -14.55 -6.06
CA VAL A 24 9.96 -15.68 -5.78
C VAL A 24 11.31 -15.17 -5.27
N GLY A 25 11.82 -14.10 -5.86
CA GLY A 25 13.08 -13.46 -5.45
C GLY A 25 13.07 -12.98 -4.00
N LEU A 26 11.94 -12.45 -3.51
CA LEU A 26 11.81 -11.99 -2.12
C LEU A 26 12.03 -13.12 -1.07
N GLY A 27 11.65 -14.33 -1.41
CA GLY A 27 11.85 -15.52 -0.56
C GLY A 27 13.16 -16.26 -0.81
N THR A 28 14.04 -15.75 -1.68
CA THR A 28 15.25 -16.45 -2.15
C THR A 28 16.50 -15.76 -1.62
N VAL A 29 17.39 -16.53 -0.99
CA VAL A 29 18.70 -16.08 -0.50
C VAL A 29 19.77 -17.02 -1.07
N ASP A 30 20.81 -16.46 -1.73
CA ASP A 30 21.90 -17.23 -2.35
C ASP A 30 21.42 -18.35 -3.29
N GLY A 31 20.34 -18.09 -4.04
CA GLY A 31 19.73 -19.03 -4.97
C GLY A 31 18.91 -20.15 -4.31
N VAL A 32 18.71 -20.10 -3.00
CA VAL A 32 17.90 -21.06 -2.24
C VAL A 32 16.59 -20.39 -1.79
N ILE A 33 15.45 -21.01 -2.09
CA ILE A 33 14.13 -20.52 -1.68
C ILE A 33 13.86 -20.98 -0.24
N TYR A 34 13.62 -20.03 0.66
CA TYR A 34 13.29 -20.27 2.07
C TYR A 34 11.83 -20.01 2.42
N GLY A 35 11.13 -19.26 1.59
CA GLY A 35 9.76 -18.87 1.82
C GLY A 35 9.06 -18.43 0.55
N GLY A 36 7.83 -17.99 0.67
CA GLY A 36 7.03 -17.53 -0.45
C GLY A 36 5.96 -16.52 -0.05
N ALA A 37 5.54 -15.70 -1.01
CA ALA A 37 4.41 -14.81 -0.85
C ALA A 37 3.12 -15.63 -0.93
N ASN A 38 2.25 -15.48 0.06
CA ASN A 38 0.93 -16.10 0.03
C ASN A 38 -0.22 -15.08 -0.15
N ALA A 39 0.03 -13.80 0.14
CA ALA A 39 -0.92 -12.73 -0.09
C ALA A 39 -0.21 -11.49 -0.58
N ALA A 40 -0.91 -10.70 -1.39
CA ALA A 40 -0.49 -9.37 -1.81
C ALA A 40 -1.56 -8.35 -1.42
N ASN A 41 -1.13 -7.11 -1.14
CA ASN A 41 -2.00 -5.97 -0.92
C ASN A 41 -1.66 -4.90 -1.95
N LEU A 42 -2.67 -4.31 -2.57
CA LEU A 42 -2.48 -3.15 -3.43
C LEU A 42 -2.42 -1.89 -2.54
N LYS A 43 -1.33 -1.13 -2.64
CA LYS A 43 -1.10 0.09 -1.83
C LYS A 43 -1.25 1.38 -2.65
N SER A 44 -1.04 1.35 -3.96
CA SER A 44 -1.15 2.51 -4.86
C SER A 44 -2.60 2.89 -5.15
N ILE A 45 -3.39 3.08 -4.11
CA ILE A 45 -4.82 3.42 -4.19
C ILE A 45 -5.20 4.48 -3.16
N VAL A 46 -6.21 5.26 -3.51
CA VAL A 46 -6.84 6.26 -2.63
C VAL A 46 -8.33 5.95 -2.54
N TRP A 47 -8.80 5.69 -1.34
CA TRP A 47 -10.19 5.43 -1.02
C TRP A 47 -11.01 6.73 -1.00
N TYR A 48 -12.22 6.69 -1.54
CA TYR A 48 -13.16 7.81 -1.55
C TYR A 48 -14.60 7.32 -1.70
N GLN A 49 -15.55 8.20 -1.45
CA GLN A 49 -16.98 7.96 -1.65
C GLN A 49 -17.47 8.71 -2.89
N PRO A 50 -17.80 8.04 -4.01
CA PRO A 50 -18.23 8.67 -5.26
C PRO A 50 -19.42 9.61 -5.09
N ALA A 51 -20.41 9.23 -4.30
CA ALA A 51 -21.58 10.05 -4.05
C ALA A 51 -21.26 11.38 -3.37
N GLU A 52 -20.25 11.41 -2.47
CA GLU A 52 -19.81 12.64 -1.81
C GLU A 52 -19.05 13.57 -2.77
N PHE A 53 -18.28 12.96 -3.70
CA PHE A 53 -17.62 13.72 -4.78
C PHE A 53 -18.66 14.33 -5.74
N GLU A 54 -19.58 13.52 -6.23
CA GLU A 54 -20.64 13.96 -7.16
C GLU A 54 -21.49 15.09 -6.57
N ALA A 55 -21.90 14.93 -5.30
CA ALA A 55 -22.74 15.93 -4.62
C ALA A 55 -22.09 17.33 -4.52
N ARG A 56 -20.75 17.40 -4.60
CA ARG A 56 -19.98 18.66 -4.51
C ARG A 56 -19.30 19.07 -5.81
N GLY A 57 -19.46 18.27 -6.87
CA GLY A 57 -18.85 18.52 -8.16
C GLY A 57 -17.33 18.30 -8.17
N TYR A 58 -16.82 17.46 -7.25
CA TYR A 58 -15.41 17.07 -7.23
C TYR A 58 -15.12 16.03 -8.30
N SER A 59 -13.96 16.13 -8.91
CA SER A 59 -13.47 15.15 -9.90
C SER A 59 -12.35 14.30 -9.33
N VAL A 60 -12.31 13.02 -9.70
CA VAL A 60 -11.22 12.13 -9.33
C VAL A 60 -9.93 12.60 -9.99
N PRO A 61 -8.85 12.88 -9.23
CA PRO A 61 -7.60 13.36 -9.78
C PRO A 61 -6.80 12.23 -10.43
N ALA A 62 -6.21 12.50 -11.60
CA ALA A 62 -5.31 11.59 -12.30
C ALA A 62 -3.83 11.93 -12.04
N THR A 63 -3.52 13.17 -11.69
CA THR A 63 -2.18 13.67 -11.42
C THR A 63 -2.05 14.22 -10.00
N TRP A 64 -0.83 14.33 -9.52
CA TRP A 64 -0.52 14.95 -8.23
C TRP A 64 -1.04 16.38 -8.15
N ASP A 65 -0.79 17.17 -9.20
CA ASP A 65 -1.25 18.56 -9.25
C ASP A 65 -2.77 18.67 -9.18
N GLU A 66 -3.50 17.77 -9.85
CA GLU A 66 -4.95 17.70 -9.77
C GLU A 66 -5.42 17.31 -8.35
N MET A 67 -4.71 16.41 -7.68
CA MET A 67 -5.02 16.01 -6.29
C MET A 67 -4.82 17.19 -5.33
N ILE A 68 -3.75 17.96 -5.50
CA ILE A 68 -3.51 19.17 -4.71
C ILE A 68 -4.58 20.23 -4.99
N ALA A 69 -4.91 20.47 -6.26
CA ALA A 69 -5.98 21.41 -6.62
C ALA A 69 -7.34 21.01 -6.05
N LEU A 70 -7.66 19.71 -6.04
CA LEU A 70 -8.86 19.21 -5.38
C LEU A 70 -8.78 19.38 -3.85
N ALA A 71 -7.62 19.16 -3.24
CA ALA A 71 -7.44 19.39 -1.80
C ALA A 71 -7.65 20.86 -1.44
N ASP A 72 -7.09 21.79 -2.22
CA ASP A 72 -7.31 23.24 -2.05
C ASP A 72 -8.79 23.62 -2.18
N GLN A 73 -9.49 23.03 -3.15
CA GLN A 73 -10.93 23.25 -3.32
C GLN A 73 -11.72 22.77 -2.10
N ILE A 74 -11.43 21.56 -1.59
CA ILE A 74 -12.11 21.00 -0.41
C ILE A 74 -11.88 21.89 0.82
N VAL A 75 -10.66 22.40 1.00
CA VAL A 75 -10.35 23.36 2.09
C VAL A 75 -11.10 24.66 1.91
N ALA A 76 -11.16 25.19 0.70
CA ALA A 76 -11.94 26.42 0.40
C ALA A 76 -13.44 26.24 0.67
N ASP A 77 -13.97 25.03 0.52
CA ASP A 77 -15.34 24.67 0.87
C ASP A 77 -15.54 24.44 2.38
N GLY A 78 -14.48 24.62 3.20
CA GLY A 78 -14.51 24.53 4.66
C GLY A 78 -14.40 23.11 5.21
N MET A 79 -13.82 22.18 4.45
CA MET A 79 -13.71 20.75 4.80
C MET A 79 -12.26 20.27 4.72
N ASN A 80 -12.00 19.04 5.19
CA ASN A 80 -10.66 18.47 5.16
C ASN A 80 -10.55 17.41 4.04
N PRO A 81 -9.59 17.51 3.10
CA PRO A 81 -9.45 16.54 2.02
C PRO A 81 -8.99 15.16 2.48
N PHE A 82 -8.05 15.07 3.43
CA PHE A 82 -7.40 13.81 3.75
C PHE A 82 -7.72 13.27 5.14
N CYS A 83 -7.98 11.97 5.20
CA CYS A 83 -7.89 11.13 6.37
C CYS A 83 -6.45 10.58 6.46
N PHE A 84 -5.68 10.95 7.47
CA PHE A 84 -4.32 10.46 7.62
C PHE A 84 -3.98 10.25 9.09
N GLY A 85 -3.57 9.05 9.45
CA GLY A 85 -3.08 8.68 10.77
C GLY A 85 -2.02 7.60 10.63
N MET A 86 -0.87 7.76 11.30
CA MET A 86 0.26 6.85 11.15
C MET A 86 0.75 6.26 12.47
N TYR A 87 -0.02 6.39 13.54
CA TYR A 87 0.29 5.69 14.78
C TYR A 87 0.06 4.18 14.62
N SER A 88 1.05 3.38 14.96
CA SER A 88 1.02 1.91 14.90
C SER A 88 1.94 1.28 15.96
N ASN A 89 1.90 1.79 17.20
CA ASN A 89 2.81 1.34 18.26
C ASN A 89 4.29 1.38 17.82
N GLY A 90 5.01 0.26 17.93
CA GLY A 90 6.41 0.16 17.51
C GLY A 90 6.68 0.33 16.01
N ALA A 91 5.64 0.26 15.18
CA ALA A 91 5.73 0.43 13.74
C ALA A 91 5.18 1.79 13.27
N SER A 92 5.00 2.77 14.19
CA SER A 92 4.49 4.10 13.81
C SER A 92 5.39 4.74 12.75
N GLY A 93 4.75 5.36 11.74
CA GLY A 93 5.43 5.98 10.59
C GLY A 93 5.34 5.20 9.29
N TRP A 94 5.03 3.90 9.30
CA TRP A 94 4.98 3.07 8.09
C TRP A 94 3.97 3.58 7.04
N LEU A 95 2.90 4.25 7.44
CA LEU A 95 1.97 4.83 6.46
C LEU A 95 2.58 6.00 5.68
N ALA A 96 3.42 6.78 6.35
CA ALA A 96 4.10 7.88 5.67
C ALA A 96 5.21 7.36 4.74
N THR A 97 5.90 6.26 5.11
CA THR A 97 6.81 5.60 4.16
C THR A 97 6.08 5.08 2.93
N ASP A 98 4.89 4.51 3.10
CA ASP A 98 4.03 4.08 1.99
C ASP A 98 3.69 5.22 1.01
N TRP A 99 3.37 6.42 1.52
CA TRP A 99 3.18 7.60 0.68
C TRP A 99 4.44 7.96 -0.08
N MET A 100 5.57 8.00 0.61
CA MET A 100 6.87 8.34 0.03
C MET A 100 7.28 7.31 -1.03
N GLU A 101 7.06 6.04 -0.77
CA GLU A 101 7.30 4.92 -1.67
C GLU A 101 6.47 5.01 -2.95
N ASP A 102 5.18 5.33 -2.83
CA ASP A 102 4.31 5.58 -3.99
C ASP A 102 4.79 6.77 -4.83
N ILE A 103 5.21 7.87 -4.18
CA ILE A 103 5.77 9.04 -4.88
C ILE A 103 7.08 8.65 -5.58
N MET A 104 7.96 7.89 -4.93
CA MET A 104 9.23 7.44 -5.49
C MET A 104 9.04 6.60 -6.76
N LEU A 105 8.01 5.73 -6.81
CA LEU A 105 7.67 4.97 -8.02
C LEU A 105 7.19 5.85 -9.19
N ARG A 106 6.91 7.12 -8.94
CA ARG A 106 6.34 8.09 -9.90
C ARG A 106 7.23 9.31 -10.11
N THR A 107 8.51 9.20 -9.72
CA THR A 107 9.52 10.27 -9.86
C THR A 107 10.83 9.69 -10.41
N GLY A 108 11.73 10.54 -10.88
CA GLY A 108 13.02 10.13 -11.45
C GLY A 108 12.84 9.19 -12.63
N ASP A 109 13.44 8.00 -12.56
CA ASP A 109 13.30 6.93 -13.55
C ASP A 109 12.26 5.87 -13.11
N GLY A 110 11.36 6.22 -12.19
CA GLY A 110 10.28 5.35 -11.69
C GLY A 110 10.81 4.12 -10.95
N VAL A 111 10.47 2.94 -11.43
CA VAL A 111 10.88 1.65 -10.84
C VAL A 111 12.40 1.53 -10.68
N ASP A 112 13.19 2.02 -11.63
CA ASP A 112 14.66 1.95 -11.56
C ASP A 112 15.22 2.81 -10.42
N SER A 113 14.67 4.02 -10.21
CA SER A 113 15.04 4.87 -9.08
C SER A 113 14.64 4.25 -7.75
N TYR A 114 13.46 3.61 -7.70
CA TYR A 114 12.98 2.89 -6.53
C TYR A 114 13.90 1.74 -6.13
N ASP A 115 14.27 0.88 -7.08
CA ASP A 115 15.15 -0.26 -6.84
C ASP A 115 16.54 0.17 -6.35
N LYS A 116 17.10 1.24 -6.95
CA LYS A 116 18.37 1.84 -6.51
C LYS A 116 18.28 2.44 -5.10
N TRP A 117 17.12 2.99 -4.74
CA TRP A 117 16.91 3.52 -3.38
C TRP A 117 16.84 2.39 -2.35
N VAL A 118 16.09 1.32 -2.63
CA VAL A 118 16.04 0.12 -1.78
C VAL A 118 17.42 -0.48 -1.53
N THR A 119 18.26 -0.54 -2.57
CA THR A 119 19.64 -1.09 -2.49
C THR A 119 20.69 -0.09 -1.97
N ASN A 120 20.28 1.12 -1.62
CA ASN A 120 21.16 2.19 -1.19
C ASN A 120 22.19 2.66 -2.26
N GLU A 121 21.94 2.38 -3.53
CA GLU A 121 22.67 3.01 -4.64
C GLU A 121 22.23 4.48 -4.77
N LEU A 122 20.90 4.75 -4.72
CA LEU A 122 20.34 6.09 -4.54
C LEU A 122 20.21 6.38 -3.04
N LYS A 123 20.78 7.48 -2.59
CA LYS A 123 20.82 7.83 -1.16
C LYS A 123 19.57 8.58 -0.71
N PHE A 124 19.23 8.53 0.58
CA PHE A 124 18.16 9.35 1.16
C PHE A 124 18.39 10.86 0.95
N ALA A 125 19.66 11.30 0.91
CA ALA A 125 20.03 12.68 0.63
C ALA A 125 19.94 13.09 -0.86
N ASP A 126 19.61 12.15 -1.76
CA ASP A 126 19.46 12.44 -3.18
C ASP A 126 18.28 13.40 -3.42
N PRO A 127 18.40 14.37 -4.36
CA PRO A 127 17.32 15.29 -4.69
C PRO A 127 15.98 14.64 -5.04
N ILE A 128 15.98 13.45 -5.67
CA ILE A 128 14.76 12.71 -6.01
C ILE A 128 14.02 12.29 -4.73
N VAL A 129 14.75 11.74 -3.75
CA VAL A 129 14.21 11.28 -2.47
C VAL A 129 13.73 12.47 -1.63
N LYS A 130 14.51 13.57 -1.58
CA LYS A 130 14.10 14.81 -0.91
C LYS A 130 12.86 15.42 -1.56
N ASN A 131 12.73 15.35 -2.88
CA ASN A 131 11.52 15.80 -3.57
C ASN A 131 10.29 14.97 -3.16
N ALA A 132 10.43 13.64 -3.06
CA ALA A 132 9.35 12.78 -2.58
C ALA A 132 8.92 13.13 -1.14
N ALA A 133 9.89 13.39 -0.25
CA ALA A 133 9.61 13.85 1.11
C ALA A 133 8.94 15.25 1.12
N THR A 134 9.31 16.14 0.19
CA THR A 134 8.69 17.46 0.05
C THR A 134 7.24 17.37 -0.37
N LEU A 135 6.92 16.52 -1.34
CA LEU A 135 5.55 16.29 -1.79
C LEU A 135 4.69 15.68 -0.65
N LEU A 136 5.21 14.71 0.07
CA LEU A 136 4.53 14.15 1.24
C LEU A 136 4.32 15.22 2.32
N SER A 137 5.35 16.03 2.59
CA SER A 137 5.29 17.14 3.55
C SER A 137 4.21 18.17 3.21
N GLN A 138 3.94 18.41 1.91
CA GLN A 138 2.83 19.24 1.47
C GLN A 138 1.48 18.70 1.96
N ILE A 139 1.26 17.40 1.87
CA ILE A 139 0.03 16.77 2.40
C ILE A 139 -0.05 16.93 3.92
N MET A 140 1.03 16.69 4.64
CA MET A 140 1.02 16.66 6.11
C MET A 140 0.91 18.04 6.75
N HIS A 141 1.49 19.08 6.14
CA HIS A 141 1.69 20.37 6.80
C HIS A 141 0.88 21.52 6.19
N THR A 142 0.20 21.33 5.06
CA THR A 142 -0.71 22.36 4.56
C THR A 142 -1.93 22.45 5.49
N GLU A 143 -2.18 23.66 6.00
CA GLU A 143 -3.28 23.92 6.92
C GLU A 143 -4.63 23.48 6.33
N GLY A 144 -5.41 22.73 7.09
CA GLY A 144 -6.71 22.21 6.68
C GLY A 144 -6.67 20.96 5.81
N TYR A 145 -5.50 20.49 5.35
CA TYR A 145 -5.44 19.29 4.50
C TYR A 145 -5.82 18.01 5.23
N VAL A 146 -5.35 17.82 6.44
CA VAL A 146 -5.63 16.61 7.21
C VAL A 146 -6.56 16.93 8.38
N VAL A 147 -7.57 16.10 8.58
CA VAL A 147 -8.48 16.23 9.73
C VAL A 147 -7.69 16.14 11.04
N GLY A 148 -7.79 17.19 11.87
CA GLY A 148 -7.04 17.32 13.12
C GLY A 148 -5.58 17.70 12.98
N GLY A 149 -5.06 17.94 11.76
CA GLY A 149 -3.71 18.44 11.49
C GLY A 149 -2.61 17.44 11.86
N THR A 150 -1.38 17.94 12.02
CA THR A 150 -0.19 17.11 12.29
C THR A 150 -0.28 16.34 13.61
N ASP A 151 -0.91 16.88 14.63
CA ASP A 151 -1.13 16.18 15.90
C ASP A 151 -1.98 14.92 15.71
N ALA A 152 -3.01 15.00 14.86
CA ALA A 152 -3.82 13.84 14.53
C ALA A 152 -3.05 12.83 13.68
N ILE A 153 -2.22 13.26 12.73
CA ILE A 153 -1.38 12.37 11.91
C ILE A 153 -0.53 11.46 12.80
N VAL A 154 0.15 12.00 13.81
CA VAL A 154 1.07 11.23 14.66
C VAL A 154 0.38 10.44 15.77
N SER A 155 -0.83 10.80 16.16
CA SER A 155 -1.55 10.18 17.30
C SER A 155 -2.68 9.25 16.90
N THR A 156 -3.24 9.38 15.69
CA THR A 156 -4.34 8.52 15.24
C THR A 156 -3.83 7.16 14.81
N TYR A 157 -4.40 6.11 15.42
CA TYR A 157 -4.14 4.74 15.00
C TYR A 157 -4.52 4.54 13.54
N PHE A 158 -3.63 3.92 12.76
CA PHE A 158 -3.81 3.77 11.32
C PHE A 158 -5.14 3.11 10.93
N GLY A 159 -5.59 2.13 11.74
CA GLY A 159 -6.83 1.41 11.50
C GLY A 159 -8.11 2.21 11.79
N ASN A 160 -7.98 3.41 12.38
CA ASN A 160 -9.09 4.34 12.64
C ASN A 160 -8.97 5.64 11.84
N ALA A 161 -7.89 5.82 11.09
CA ALA A 161 -7.66 7.07 10.35
C ALA A 161 -8.77 7.39 9.34
N GLN A 162 -9.43 6.37 8.78
CA GLN A 162 -10.54 6.51 7.83
C GLN A 162 -11.91 6.74 8.49
N ASP A 163 -12.07 6.59 9.81
CA ASP A 163 -13.37 6.68 10.48
C ASP A 163 -14.10 8.00 10.20
N PRO A 164 -13.41 9.17 10.11
CA PRO A 164 -14.04 10.43 9.74
C PRO A 164 -14.71 10.42 8.34
N MET A 165 -14.24 9.61 7.39
CA MET A 165 -14.87 9.46 6.06
C MET A 165 -16.28 8.87 6.17
N PHE A 166 -16.51 8.00 7.16
CA PHE A 166 -17.77 7.29 7.38
C PHE A 166 -18.68 7.98 8.40
N SER A 167 -18.24 9.08 9.01
CA SER A 167 -19.02 9.89 9.95
C SER A 167 -19.36 11.22 9.34
N LYS A 168 -20.58 11.73 9.62
CA LYS A 168 -21.04 13.02 9.09
C LYS A 168 -21.23 14.03 10.22
N ASP A 169 -20.87 15.29 9.95
CA ASP A 169 -21.15 16.40 10.82
C ASP A 169 -22.66 16.78 10.80
N ALA A 170 -23.05 17.82 11.55
CA ALA A 170 -24.42 18.30 11.60
C ALA A 170 -24.96 18.84 10.26
N ASN A 171 -24.07 19.17 9.32
CA ASN A 171 -24.40 19.64 7.97
C ASN A 171 -24.43 18.49 6.94
N GLY A 172 -24.12 17.26 7.36
CA GLY A 172 -24.07 16.10 6.52
C GLY A 172 -22.74 15.92 5.76
N ASN A 173 -21.69 16.63 6.13
CA ASN A 173 -20.37 16.51 5.52
C ASN A 173 -19.57 15.38 6.17
N PRO A 174 -18.86 14.54 5.39
CA PRO A 174 -17.87 13.63 5.96
C PRO A 174 -16.70 14.41 6.55
N GLY A 175 -16.04 13.84 7.56
CA GLY A 175 -14.89 14.49 8.20
C GLY A 175 -13.66 14.57 7.31
N CYS A 176 -13.55 13.70 6.30
CA CYS A 176 -12.52 13.74 5.24
C CYS A 176 -13.01 13.01 3.98
N PHE A 177 -12.38 13.25 2.84
CA PHE A 177 -12.85 12.81 1.52
C PHE A 177 -11.97 11.74 0.88
N MET A 178 -10.68 11.73 1.18
CA MET A 178 -9.67 10.85 0.59
C MET A 178 -8.85 10.16 1.66
N HIS A 179 -8.63 8.86 1.50
CA HIS A 179 -7.78 8.07 2.39
C HIS A 179 -6.83 7.20 1.56
N ARG A 180 -5.54 7.58 1.50
CA ARG A 180 -4.52 6.74 0.87
C ARG A 180 -4.17 5.62 1.84
N GLN A 181 -4.53 4.40 1.47
CA GLN A 181 -4.26 3.21 2.28
C GLN A 181 -4.39 1.94 1.43
N ALA A 182 -3.65 0.90 1.82
CA ALA A 182 -3.67 -0.40 1.18
C ALA A 182 -5.05 -1.07 1.19
N SER A 183 -5.23 -2.03 0.29
CA SER A 183 -6.49 -2.76 0.12
C SER A 183 -6.97 -3.45 1.41
N PHE A 184 -6.08 -3.93 2.28
CA PHE A 184 -6.44 -4.61 3.54
C PHE A 184 -7.21 -3.72 4.54
N ILE A 185 -7.19 -2.39 4.37
CA ILE A 185 -7.79 -1.46 5.34
C ILE A 185 -9.29 -1.68 5.54
N THR A 186 -9.96 -2.29 4.57
CA THR A 186 -11.40 -2.60 4.68
C THR A 186 -11.73 -3.47 5.88
N SER A 187 -10.79 -4.29 6.35
CA SER A 187 -10.96 -5.11 7.56
C SER A 187 -10.93 -4.30 8.87
N PHE A 188 -10.48 -3.04 8.81
CA PHE A 188 -10.41 -2.10 9.94
C PHE A 188 -11.55 -1.06 9.91
N TRP A 189 -12.38 -1.06 8.88
CA TRP A 189 -13.48 -0.11 8.78
C TRP A 189 -14.47 -0.27 9.94
N PRO A 190 -15.09 0.82 10.41
CA PRO A 190 -16.10 0.74 11.47
C PRO A 190 -17.27 -0.15 11.02
N GLU A 191 -17.99 -0.71 11.99
CA GLU A 191 -19.11 -1.64 11.73
C GLU A 191 -20.14 -1.05 10.75
N SER A 192 -20.40 0.26 10.84
CA SER A 192 -21.30 0.98 9.94
C SER A 192 -20.85 1.03 8.49
N ALA A 193 -19.56 0.82 8.22
CA ALA A 193 -18.97 0.84 6.88
C ALA A 193 -18.64 -0.56 6.34
N GLN A 194 -18.84 -1.60 7.13
CA GLN A 194 -18.61 -2.98 6.70
C GLN A 194 -19.49 -3.32 5.49
N GLY A 195 -18.88 -3.92 4.45
CA GLY A 195 -19.56 -4.25 3.20
C GLY A 195 -19.75 -3.08 2.21
N GLN A 196 -19.31 -1.87 2.53
CA GLN A 196 -19.44 -0.71 1.61
C GLN A 196 -18.39 -0.69 0.50
N ALA A 197 -17.31 -1.47 0.61
CA ALA A 197 -16.28 -1.54 -0.42
C ALA A 197 -16.84 -2.05 -1.76
N GLY A 198 -16.69 -1.26 -2.81
CA GLY A 198 -17.26 -1.52 -4.12
C GLY A 198 -18.75 -1.19 -4.25
N VAL A 199 -19.39 -0.67 -3.21
CA VAL A 199 -20.81 -0.24 -3.20
C VAL A 199 -20.90 1.27 -3.01
N GLU A 200 -20.57 1.77 -1.83
CA GLU A 200 -20.60 3.20 -1.49
C GLU A 200 -19.21 3.83 -1.46
N THR A 201 -18.19 3.02 -1.22
CA THR A 201 -16.78 3.43 -1.14
C THR A 201 -15.97 2.65 -2.15
N THR A 202 -15.17 3.34 -2.94
CA THR A 202 -14.30 2.76 -3.96
C THR A 202 -12.91 3.40 -3.91
N VAL A 203 -12.07 3.11 -4.90
CA VAL A 203 -10.72 3.67 -4.99
C VAL A 203 -10.49 4.31 -6.36
N PHE A 204 -9.54 5.22 -6.38
CA PHE A 204 -8.83 5.59 -7.61
C PHE A 204 -7.34 5.28 -7.46
N PRO A 205 -6.61 5.05 -8.56
CA PRO A 205 -5.17 4.83 -8.53
C PRO A 205 -4.44 6.02 -7.91
N PHE A 206 -3.37 5.77 -7.14
CA PHE A 206 -2.53 6.85 -6.64
C PHE A 206 -2.09 7.74 -7.83
N PRO A 207 -2.26 9.07 -7.75
CA PRO A 207 -2.06 9.97 -8.87
C PRO A 207 -0.63 9.98 -9.41
N SER A 208 -0.48 10.18 -10.70
CA SER A 208 0.82 10.32 -11.32
C SER A 208 1.52 11.61 -10.87
N VAL A 209 2.79 11.52 -10.49
CA VAL A 209 3.66 12.70 -10.23
C VAL A 209 4.34 13.14 -11.53
N ASP A 210 4.86 12.19 -12.28
CA ASP A 210 5.37 12.39 -13.64
C ASP A 210 4.57 11.52 -14.63
N ALA A 211 3.72 12.17 -15.43
CA ALA A 211 2.85 11.50 -16.39
C ALA A 211 3.59 10.84 -17.55
N SER A 212 4.90 11.08 -17.70
CA SER A 212 5.72 10.41 -18.71
C SER A 212 6.17 9.01 -18.30
N LEU A 213 6.08 8.68 -16.99
CA LEU A 213 6.48 7.38 -16.45
C LEU A 213 5.39 6.33 -16.65
N PRO A 214 5.77 5.07 -16.90
CA PRO A 214 4.82 3.97 -16.91
C PRO A 214 4.11 3.82 -15.56
N ALA A 215 2.88 3.35 -15.58
CA ALA A 215 2.15 3.03 -14.36
C ALA A 215 2.87 1.92 -13.58
N ALA A 216 3.07 2.18 -12.29
CA ALA A 216 3.64 1.22 -11.34
C ALA A 216 2.71 1.03 -10.15
N ALA A 217 2.79 -0.13 -9.50
CA ALA A 217 2.01 -0.46 -8.32
C ALA A 217 2.92 -0.73 -7.13
N LEU A 218 2.72 0.04 -6.08
CA LEU A 218 3.22 -0.31 -4.76
C LEU A 218 2.31 -1.38 -4.15
N GLY A 219 2.90 -2.35 -3.53
CA GLY A 219 2.20 -3.36 -2.76
C GLY A 219 3.00 -3.82 -1.57
N GLY A 220 2.33 -4.51 -0.71
CA GLY A 220 2.90 -5.28 0.39
C GLY A 220 2.32 -6.68 0.35
N GLY A 221 2.53 -7.45 1.39
CA GLY A 221 1.93 -8.77 1.45
C GLY A 221 2.39 -9.58 2.65
N ASP A 222 1.80 -10.75 2.78
CA ASP A 222 2.19 -11.72 3.79
C ASP A 222 3.10 -12.76 3.15
N MET A 223 4.23 -13.00 3.78
CA MET A 223 5.18 -14.04 3.40
C MET A 223 5.29 -15.08 4.50
N TRP A 224 5.53 -16.30 4.12
CA TRP A 224 5.84 -17.35 5.06
C TRP A 224 7.23 -17.93 4.80
N ALA A 225 7.83 -18.53 5.80
CA ALA A 225 9.12 -19.19 5.69
C ALA A 225 9.12 -20.55 6.40
N ALA A 226 9.82 -21.52 5.81
CA ALA A 226 10.00 -22.84 6.40
C ALA A 226 11.28 -22.88 7.25
N PHE A 227 11.14 -23.23 8.53
CA PHE A 227 12.25 -23.32 9.48
C PHE A 227 12.72 -24.76 9.74
N ASN A 228 12.06 -25.75 9.12
CA ASN A 228 12.43 -27.17 9.20
C ASN A 228 11.87 -27.93 7.99
N ASP A 229 12.33 -29.18 7.82
CA ASP A 229 12.03 -30.05 6.69
C ASP A 229 11.08 -31.23 7.04
N ARG A 230 10.26 -31.07 8.10
CA ARG A 230 9.27 -32.08 8.48
C ARG A 230 8.18 -32.21 7.42
N GLU A 231 7.64 -33.42 7.26
CA GLU A 231 6.58 -33.72 6.29
C GLU A 231 5.35 -32.82 6.50
N ALA A 232 4.95 -32.60 7.76
CA ALA A 232 3.85 -31.67 8.08
C ALA A 232 4.13 -30.22 7.63
N THR A 233 5.38 -29.76 7.68
CA THR A 233 5.78 -28.44 7.19
C THR A 233 5.62 -28.34 5.69
N LYS A 234 5.97 -29.40 4.95
CA LYS A 234 5.83 -29.47 3.49
C LYS A 234 4.36 -29.37 3.07
N VAL A 235 3.50 -30.20 3.68
CA VAL A 235 2.06 -30.22 3.39
C VAL A 235 1.43 -28.84 3.63
N VAL A 236 1.80 -28.15 4.72
CA VAL A 236 1.32 -26.80 5.00
C VAL A 236 1.85 -25.81 3.95
N ALA A 237 3.12 -25.89 3.59
CA ALA A 237 3.73 -25.03 2.59
C ALA A 237 3.08 -25.19 1.20
N GLU A 238 2.83 -26.42 0.77
CA GLU A 238 2.11 -26.73 -0.48
C GLU A 238 0.74 -26.08 -0.50
N TYR A 239 -0.03 -26.19 0.59
CA TYR A 239 -1.34 -25.56 0.68
C TYR A 239 -1.25 -24.02 0.66
N LEU A 240 -0.31 -23.42 1.40
CA LEU A 240 -0.11 -21.96 1.44
C LEU A 240 0.30 -21.37 0.08
N LEU A 241 0.92 -22.18 -0.78
CA LEU A 241 1.33 -21.80 -2.14
C LEU A 241 0.31 -22.19 -3.22
N SER A 242 -0.76 -22.88 -2.86
CA SER A 242 -1.78 -23.27 -3.83
C SER A 242 -2.74 -22.11 -4.16
N ALA A 243 -3.35 -22.15 -5.36
CA ALA A 243 -4.43 -21.23 -5.73
C ALA A 243 -5.64 -21.33 -4.78
N ASP A 244 -5.87 -22.51 -4.20
CA ASP A 244 -7.01 -22.80 -3.32
C ASP A 244 -6.89 -22.14 -1.94
N PHE A 245 -5.68 -21.75 -1.52
CA PHE A 245 -5.46 -21.13 -0.21
C PHE A 245 -6.28 -19.86 -0.02
N HIS A 246 -6.36 -19.03 -1.04
CA HIS A 246 -7.06 -17.75 -0.98
C HIS A 246 -8.56 -17.83 -1.26
N ALA A 247 -9.06 -18.92 -1.84
CA ALA A 247 -10.45 -19.01 -2.27
C ALA A 247 -11.49 -18.74 -1.14
N PRO A 248 -11.35 -19.28 0.09
CA PRO A 248 -12.26 -18.97 1.18
C PRO A 248 -12.18 -17.49 1.63
N ALA A 249 -10.98 -16.93 1.67
CA ALA A 249 -10.77 -15.56 2.12
C ALA A 249 -11.26 -14.53 1.08
N ALA A 250 -11.06 -14.79 -0.20
CA ALA A 250 -11.51 -13.93 -1.30
C ALA A 250 -13.04 -13.73 -1.34
N GLN A 251 -13.79 -14.71 -0.86
CA GLN A 251 -15.26 -14.65 -0.79
C GLN A 251 -15.80 -13.85 0.40
N MET A 252 -14.92 -13.44 1.33
CA MET A 252 -15.32 -12.64 2.48
C MET A 252 -15.51 -11.16 2.07
N PRO A 253 -16.64 -10.52 2.44
CA PRO A 253 -17.01 -9.19 1.95
C PRO A 253 -16.05 -8.06 2.41
N ASN A 254 -15.27 -8.28 3.46
CA ASN A 254 -14.35 -7.28 4.03
C ASN A 254 -12.88 -7.70 3.96
N ASN A 255 -12.55 -8.71 3.14
CA ASN A 255 -11.20 -9.19 3.00
C ASN A 255 -10.65 -8.83 1.62
N ALA A 256 -9.87 -7.76 1.56
CA ALA A 256 -9.20 -7.27 0.36
C ALA A 256 -7.70 -7.64 0.33
N ARG A 257 -7.34 -8.83 0.82
CA ARG A 257 -6.05 -9.47 0.58
C ARG A 257 -6.13 -10.22 -0.73
N MET A 258 -5.23 -9.88 -1.67
CA MET A 258 -5.23 -10.46 -3.00
C MET A 258 -4.33 -11.68 -3.05
N SER A 259 -4.66 -12.65 -3.91
CA SER A 259 -3.79 -13.77 -4.16
C SER A 259 -2.54 -13.33 -4.92
N ALA A 260 -1.39 -13.85 -4.48
CA ALA A 260 -0.12 -13.70 -5.20
C ALA A 260 0.07 -14.79 -6.29
N HIS A 261 -0.80 -15.79 -6.34
CA HIS A 261 -0.73 -16.92 -7.25
C HIS A 261 -1.30 -16.56 -8.63
N THR A 262 -0.53 -16.75 -9.70
CA THR A 262 -0.91 -16.34 -11.07
C THR A 262 -2.12 -17.10 -11.63
N GLY A 263 -2.34 -18.33 -11.18
CA GLY A 263 -3.49 -19.16 -11.55
C GLY A 263 -4.72 -19.01 -10.65
N PHE A 264 -4.75 -18.00 -9.76
CA PHE A 264 -5.92 -17.77 -8.93
C PHE A 264 -7.13 -17.29 -9.75
N ASP A 265 -8.28 -17.87 -9.52
CA ASP A 265 -9.52 -17.48 -10.17
C ASP A 265 -10.04 -16.14 -9.59
N GLN A 266 -9.82 -15.04 -10.31
CA GLN A 266 -10.20 -13.70 -9.90
C GLN A 266 -11.73 -13.53 -9.73
N THR A 267 -12.55 -14.42 -10.31
CA THR A 267 -14.02 -14.38 -10.15
C THR A 267 -14.49 -14.79 -8.75
N LEU A 268 -13.60 -15.36 -7.94
CA LEU A 268 -13.87 -15.73 -6.55
C LEU A 268 -13.89 -14.54 -5.59
N TYR A 269 -13.38 -13.37 -5.99
CA TYR A 269 -13.47 -12.20 -5.13
C TYR A 269 -14.93 -11.76 -4.90
N SER A 270 -15.22 -11.37 -3.67
CA SER A 270 -16.58 -11.09 -3.18
C SER A 270 -17.28 -9.92 -3.89
N ASN A 271 -16.55 -9.07 -4.59
CA ASN A 271 -17.09 -7.97 -5.38
C ASN A 271 -16.13 -7.56 -6.52
N ASP A 272 -16.65 -6.75 -7.45
CA ASP A 272 -15.91 -6.29 -8.62
C ASP A 272 -14.71 -5.40 -8.28
N LEU A 273 -14.77 -4.60 -7.20
CA LEU A 273 -13.65 -3.77 -6.77
C LEU A 273 -12.44 -4.64 -6.38
N TYR A 274 -12.66 -5.68 -5.59
CA TYR A 274 -11.59 -6.60 -5.18
C TYR A 274 -11.04 -7.39 -6.36
N ARG A 275 -11.91 -7.78 -7.30
CA ARG A 275 -11.48 -8.42 -8.54
C ARG A 275 -10.55 -7.50 -9.35
N VAL A 276 -10.91 -6.23 -9.54
CA VAL A 276 -10.09 -5.24 -10.24
C VAL A 276 -8.75 -5.00 -9.53
N MET A 277 -8.73 -4.96 -8.19
CA MET A 277 -7.48 -4.86 -7.42
C MET A 277 -6.56 -6.07 -7.65
N GLY A 278 -7.12 -7.29 -7.63
CA GLY A 278 -6.37 -8.52 -7.91
C GLY A 278 -5.81 -8.55 -9.34
N GLU A 279 -6.62 -8.16 -10.33
CA GLU A 279 -6.21 -8.03 -11.73
C GLU A 279 -5.10 -6.96 -11.87
N THR A 280 -5.19 -5.83 -11.15
CA THR A 280 -4.16 -4.77 -11.16
C THR A 280 -2.83 -5.28 -10.64
N ILE A 281 -2.81 -6.02 -9.52
CA ILE A 281 -1.59 -6.64 -8.99
C ILE A 281 -1.02 -7.63 -10.01
N SER A 282 -1.85 -8.51 -10.56
CA SER A 282 -1.43 -9.51 -11.54
C SER A 282 -0.83 -8.88 -12.80
N ALA A 283 -1.44 -7.81 -13.29
CA ALA A 283 -0.92 -7.05 -14.43
C ALA A 283 0.41 -6.37 -14.11
N ALA A 284 0.53 -5.73 -12.95
CA ALA A 284 1.77 -5.06 -12.53
C ALA A 284 2.91 -6.06 -12.31
N LEU A 285 2.64 -7.23 -11.71
CA LEU A 285 3.62 -8.31 -11.57
C LEU A 285 4.09 -8.84 -12.94
N SER A 286 3.17 -9.02 -13.88
CA SER A 286 3.48 -9.48 -15.24
C SER A 286 4.28 -8.45 -16.04
N ALA A 287 4.03 -7.17 -15.83
CA ALA A 287 4.75 -6.06 -16.45
C ALA A 287 6.06 -5.69 -15.74
N ASN A 288 6.45 -6.39 -14.68
CA ASN A 288 7.57 -6.06 -13.78
C ASN A 288 7.50 -4.62 -13.24
N SER A 289 6.30 -4.10 -13.04
CA SER A 289 6.03 -2.75 -12.50
C SER A 289 5.44 -2.78 -11.07
N PHE A 290 5.31 -3.94 -10.46
CA PHE A 290 4.98 -4.09 -9.04
C PHE A 290 6.25 -3.99 -8.20
N ARG A 291 6.18 -3.22 -7.10
CA ARG A 291 7.25 -3.21 -6.08
C ARG A 291 6.65 -3.39 -4.69
N PHE A 292 7.35 -4.19 -3.89
CA PHE A 292 7.06 -4.34 -2.48
C PHE A 292 7.56 -3.12 -1.71
N ASP A 293 7.05 -2.89 -0.51
CA ASP A 293 7.43 -1.75 0.34
C ASP A 293 8.94 -1.62 0.48
N ALA A 294 9.49 -0.44 0.16
CA ALA A 294 10.92 -0.18 0.30
C ALA A 294 11.36 -0.34 1.75
N SER A 295 10.58 0.15 2.70
CA SER A 295 10.89 0.05 4.13
C SER A 295 10.97 -1.40 4.61
N ASP A 296 10.17 -2.31 4.06
CA ASP A 296 10.23 -3.75 4.36
C ASP A 296 11.37 -4.47 3.63
N LEU A 297 11.82 -3.95 2.48
CA LEU A 297 12.93 -4.50 1.70
C LEU A 297 14.30 -4.02 2.16
N MET A 298 14.38 -2.85 2.77
CA MET A 298 15.62 -2.31 3.34
C MET A 298 16.06 -3.16 4.56
N PRO A 299 17.36 -3.09 4.95
CA PRO A 299 17.78 -3.69 6.21
C PRO A 299 16.89 -3.22 7.37
N PRO A 300 16.52 -4.09 8.34
CA PRO A 300 15.58 -3.77 9.41
C PRO A 300 15.96 -2.51 10.21
N GLU A 301 17.26 -2.24 10.37
CA GLU A 301 17.77 -1.04 11.06
C GLU A 301 17.50 0.25 10.28
N VAL A 302 17.36 0.15 8.95
CA VAL A 302 17.04 1.28 8.07
C VAL A 302 15.53 1.41 7.93
N GLY A 303 14.85 0.41 7.40
CA GLY A 303 13.42 0.49 7.11
C GLY A 303 12.57 0.70 8.36
N GLY A 304 12.40 -0.33 9.18
CA GLY A 304 11.62 -0.25 10.41
C GLY A 304 12.32 0.50 11.56
N GLY A 305 13.66 0.49 11.58
CA GLY A 305 14.46 1.09 12.67
C GLY A 305 14.61 2.59 12.58
N SER A 306 14.85 3.14 11.38
CA SER A 306 15.06 4.59 11.19
C SER A 306 14.02 5.23 10.27
N PHE A 307 13.76 4.71 9.09
CA PHE A 307 12.90 5.37 8.12
C PHE A 307 11.48 5.64 8.66
N TRP A 308 10.81 4.65 9.28
CA TRP A 308 9.51 4.87 9.94
C TRP A 308 9.57 5.98 10.97
N LYS A 309 10.64 5.97 11.79
CA LYS A 309 10.82 6.97 12.84
C LYS A 309 11.06 8.37 12.27
N GLU A 310 11.84 8.49 11.19
CA GLU A 310 12.11 9.78 10.57
C GLU A 310 10.86 10.36 9.89
N MET A 311 9.93 9.51 9.41
CA MET A 311 8.62 9.98 8.96
C MET A 311 7.78 10.56 10.11
N MET A 312 7.83 9.97 11.30
CA MET A 312 7.22 10.57 12.50
C MET A 312 7.87 11.91 12.86
N ASN A 313 9.20 11.98 12.80
CA ASN A 313 9.94 13.21 13.06
C ASN A 313 9.63 14.30 12.03
N LEU A 314 9.53 13.97 10.75
CA LEU A 314 9.14 14.89 9.69
C LEU A 314 7.76 15.51 9.97
N ALA A 315 6.77 14.68 10.35
CA ALA A 315 5.44 15.17 10.68
C ALA A 315 5.45 16.14 11.89
N VAL A 316 6.27 15.87 12.89
CA VAL A 316 6.35 16.71 14.11
C VAL A 316 7.14 17.99 13.89
N ASN A 317 8.27 17.91 13.17
CA ASN A 317 9.22 19.02 13.05
C ASN A 317 8.97 19.92 11.82
N GLY A 318 8.10 19.47 10.91
CA GLY A 318 7.71 20.24 9.73
C GLY A 318 8.70 20.11 8.55
N PRO A 319 8.41 20.81 7.44
CA PRO A 319 9.13 20.62 6.18
C PRO A 319 10.63 20.96 6.24
N GLY A 320 11.07 21.77 7.19
CA GLY A 320 12.49 22.07 7.40
C GLY A 320 13.32 20.87 7.82
N TYR A 321 12.70 19.82 8.35
CA TYR A 321 13.35 18.58 8.77
C TYR A 321 13.85 17.71 7.60
N ILE A 322 13.43 17.98 6.36
CA ILE A 322 13.81 17.18 5.18
C ILE A 322 15.33 17.23 4.92
N ASP A 323 16.01 18.28 5.36
CA ASP A 323 17.43 18.47 5.15
C ASP A 323 18.32 17.89 6.27
N GLU A 324 17.74 17.45 7.37
CA GLU A 324 18.41 16.83 8.51
C GLU A 324 18.57 15.33 8.36
#